data_f8f172461476a3d2e26650d66db01617
#
_entry.id   f8f172461476a3d2e26650d66db01617
#
_cell.length_a   1.000
_cell.length_b   1.000
_cell.length_c   1.000
_cell.angle_alpha   90.00
_cell.angle_beta   90.00
_cell.angle_gamma   90.00
#
_symmetry.space_group_name_H-M   'P 1'
#
loop_
_entity.id
_entity.type
_entity.pdbx_description
1 polymer ?
#
loop_
_entity_poly.entity_id
_entity_poly.type
_entity_poly.pdbx_seq_one_letter_code
_entity_poly.pdbx_strand_id
1 'polypeptide(L)'
;MSKKIGYLAPMLVALLPTVGFIIGQETGNWLITVGLTPFVLFVVVPILDGLIGRDPSNPSAAISAELSKERYYRLLPMLCLPAYVATLLVGAWVVANEPMSALLTLGWIVSIGLAGGIVAITPAHELIHKPNKIEPFIGGTLLAMVSYGTFKIEHIAGHHIDVATPRDGTTARIDQTVFSFIFRSMTKNPGRALELERASCAQRGKIWRWYTSESVGWVAVSLVFCALCMLIVESASLHAPWVGAVYFFGQSFVAVALLEIVNYIEHYGLKRRELHSSDGSVRYERVNHLHSWNADFAVTNALLFQLQRHSDHHAFGFRRYQVLRHHSDSPQLPAGYPTMVLVALVPPLWFQIMNPRVPRAEHDMPITSVGGA
;
A
#
# COMPACT_ATOMS: atom_id res chain seq x y z
N MET A 1 -23.33 -11.82 1.01
CA MET A 1 -22.75 -11.26 2.27
C MET A 1 -22.82 -9.75 2.19
N SER A 2 -23.28 -9.05 3.22
CA SER A 2 -23.30 -7.58 3.21
C SER A 2 -21.86 -7.06 3.02
N LYS A 3 -21.62 -6.12 2.11
CA LYS A 3 -20.30 -5.48 1.91
C LYS A 3 -19.69 -4.98 3.23
N LYS A 4 -20.52 -4.56 4.20
CA LYS A 4 -20.08 -4.14 5.53
C LYS A 4 -19.27 -5.23 6.26
N ILE A 5 -19.75 -6.49 6.26
CA ILE A 5 -19.07 -7.61 6.91
C ILE A 5 -17.75 -7.92 6.19
N GLY A 6 -17.71 -7.80 4.86
CA GLY A 6 -16.49 -8.02 4.08
C GLY A 6 -15.32 -7.15 4.52
N TYR A 7 -15.59 -5.89 4.87
CA TYR A 7 -14.54 -4.95 5.32
C TYR A 7 -13.94 -5.25 6.71
N LEU A 8 -14.40 -6.30 7.40
CA LEU A 8 -13.72 -6.83 8.58
C LEU A 8 -12.55 -7.77 8.21
N ALA A 9 -12.41 -8.16 6.94
CA ALA A 9 -11.37 -9.07 6.48
C ALA A 9 -9.93 -8.65 6.87
N PRO A 10 -9.53 -7.36 6.85
CA PRO A 10 -8.20 -6.96 7.32
C PRO A 10 -7.93 -7.32 8.78
N MET A 11 -8.96 -7.28 9.64
CA MET A 11 -8.83 -7.68 11.05
C MET A 11 -8.51 -9.17 11.19
N LEU A 12 -9.07 -10.01 10.29
CA LEU A 12 -8.74 -11.44 10.26
C LEU A 12 -7.29 -11.66 9.85
N VAL A 13 -6.76 -10.85 8.91
CA VAL A 13 -5.34 -10.94 8.53
C VAL A 13 -4.42 -10.58 9.69
N ALA A 14 -4.77 -9.60 10.52
CA ALA A 14 -4.00 -9.28 11.73
C ALA A 14 -3.86 -10.48 12.68
N LEU A 15 -4.83 -11.37 12.70
CA LEU A 15 -4.82 -12.55 13.56
C LEU A 15 -4.03 -13.74 12.97
N LEU A 16 -3.84 -13.80 11.64
CA LEU A 16 -3.25 -14.95 10.96
C LEU A 16 -1.87 -15.36 11.52
N PRO A 17 -0.90 -14.45 11.73
CA PRO A 17 0.39 -14.84 12.30
C PRO A 17 0.23 -15.48 13.68
N THR A 18 -0.56 -14.88 14.58
CA THR A 18 -0.80 -15.42 15.93
C THR A 18 -1.51 -16.76 15.89
N VAL A 19 -2.53 -16.92 15.05
CA VAL A 19 -3.25 -18.20 14.87
C VAL A 19 -2.29 -19.25 14.29
N GLY A 20 -1.48 -18.90 13.30
CA GLY A 20 -0.45 -19.78 12.75
C GLY A 20 0.56 -20.22 13.81
N PHE A 21 0.98 -19.31 14.68
CA PHE A 21 1.86 -19.64 15.81
C PHE A 21 1.20 -20.62 16.80
N ILE A 22 -0.03 -20.36 17.24
CA ILE A 22 -0.74 -21.24 18.17
C ILE A 22 -0.91 -22.65 17.59
N ILE A 23 -1.38 -22.74 16.34
CA ILE A 23 -1.56 -24.06 15.68
C ILE A 23 -0.21 -24.75 15.49
N GLY A 24 0.83 -24.02 15.13
CA GLY A 24 2.18 -24.55 14.97
C GLY A 24 2.73 -25.13 16.26
N GLN A 25 2.52 -24.46 17.38
CA GLN A 25 2.90 -24.93 18.72
C GLN A 25 2.12 -26.21 19.11
N GLU A 26 0.79 -26.19 18.98
CA GLU A 26 -0.07 -27.33 19.34
C GLU A 26 0.22 -28.59 18.50
N THR A 27 0.58 -28.40 17.23
CA THR A 27 0.83 -29.51 16.30
C THR A 27 2.31 -29.89 16.20
N GLY A 28 3.22 -29.11 16.79
CA GLY A 28 4.66 -29.26 16.59
C GLY A 28 5.14 -28.90 15.17
N ASN A 29 4.28 -28.29 14.34
CA ASN A 29 4.57 -28.00 12.94
C ASN A 29 4.83 -26.50 12.68
N TRP A 30 6.07 -26.11 12.78
CA TRP A 30 6.51 -24.71 12.54
C TRP A 30 6.26 -24.18 11.14
N LEU A 31 6.04 -25.03 10.14
CA LEU A 31 5.66 -24.59 8.79
C LEU A 31 4.27 -23.92 8.80
N ILE A 32 3.38 -24.30 9.70
CA ILE A 32 2.08 -23.64 9.86
C ILE A 32 2.27 -22.24 10.44
N THR A 33 3.17 -22.11 11.43
CA THR A 33 3.51 -20.81 12.05
C THR A 33 3.92 -19.77 10.99
N VAL A 34 4.79 -20.14 10.09
CA VAL A 34 5.33 -19.19 9.09
C VAL A 34 4.53 -19.17 7.78
N GLY A 35 3.79 -20.25 7.49
CA GLY A 35 3.13 -20.47 6.19
C GLY A 35 1.66 -20.03 6.15
N LEU A 36 0.97 -19.91 7.28
CA LEU A 36 -0.48 -19.65 7.28
C LEU A 36 -0.81 -18.30 6.62
N THR A 37 -0.09 -17.23 6.96
CA THR A 37 -0.35 -15.90 6.39
C THR A 37 -0.12 -15.87 4.87
N PRO A 38 1.05 -16.26 4.33
CA PRO A 38 1.25 -16.27 2.88
C PRO A 38 0.31 -17.25 2.17
N PHE A 39 -0.03 -18.39 2.77
CA PHE A 39 -1.00 -19.32 2.20
C PHE A 39 -2.39 -18.70 2.05
N VAL A 40 -2.89 -18.03 3.09
CA VAL A 40 -4.18 -17.36 3.01
C VAL A 40 -4.16 -16.24 1.96
N LEU A 41 -3.13 -15.39 1.98
CA LEU A 41 -3.08 -14.24 1.08
C LEU A 41 -2.89 -14.62 -0.40
N PHE A 42 -2.04 -15.63 -0.68
CA PHE A 42 -1.63 -15.93 -2.07
C PHE A 42 -2.22 -17.23 -2.63
N VAL A 43 -2.98 -17.99 -1.83
CA VAL A 43 -3.70 -19.19 -2.30
C VAL A 43 -5.18 -19.06 -2.04
N VAL A 44 -5.59 -18.84 -0.78
CA VAL A 44 -7.01 -18.83 -0.42
C VAL A 44 -7.72 -17.62 -1.02
N VAL A 45 -7.16 -16.41 -0.89
CA VAL A 45 -7.78 -15.18 -1.43
C VAL A 45 -7.91 -15.23 -2.95
N PRO A 46 -6.89 -15.62 -3.75
CA PRO A 46 -7.05 -15.83 -5.20
C PRO A 46 -8.12 -16.84 -5.58
N ILE A 47 -8.22 -17.97 -4.87
CA ILE A 47 -9.27 -18.97 -5.11
C ILE A 47 -10.65 -18.36 -4.84
N LEU A 48 -10.82 -17.64 -3.73
CA LEU A 48 -12.08 -16.98 -3.40
C LEU A 48 -12.43 -15.87 -4.40
N ASP A 49 -11.44 -15.10 -4.88
CA ASP A 49 -11.65 -14.12 -5.96
C ASP A 49 -12.14 -14.79 -7.24
N GLY A 50 -11.59 -15.95 -7.58
CA GLY A 50 -12.03 -16.74 -8.74
C GLY A 50 -13.44 -17.29 -8.60
N LEU A 51 -13.81 -17.74 -7.40
CA LEU A 51 -15.13 -18.34 -7.11
C LEU A 51 -16.24 -17.29 -6.97
N ILE A 52 -15.97 -16.16 -6.29
CA ILE A 52 -16.96 -15.11 -6.03
C ILE A 52 -17.04 -14.12 -7.19
N GLY A 53 -15.91 -13.86 -7.85
CA GLY A 53 -15.84 -13.04 -9.04
C GLY A 53 -15.77 -11.53 -8.76
N ARG A 54 -16.13 -10.75 -9.78
CA ARG A 54 -16.03 -9.29 -9.80
C ARG A 54 -17.33 -8.63 -9.32
N ASP A 55 -17.20 -7.48 -8.69
CA ASP A 55 -18.30 -6.60 -8.31
C ASP A 55 -18.09 -5.20 -8.92
N PRO A 56 -18.56 -4.95 -10.16
CA PRO A 56 -18.47 -3.66 -10.83
C PRO A 56 -19.54 -2.66 -10.37
N SER A 57 -20.36 -3.00 -9.39
CA SER A 57 -21.47 -2.16 -8.96
C SER A 57 -21.00 -0.86 -8.31
N ASN A 58 -21.68 0.23 -8.66
CA ASN A 58 -21.49 1.54 -8.05
C ASN A 58 -22.71 1.92 -7.19
N PRO A 59 -22.53 2.48 -5.98
CA PRO A 59 -23.66 3.03 -5.25
C PRO A 59 -24.22 4.27 -5.98
N SER A 60 -25.52 4.49 -5.90
CA SER A 60 -26.14 5.72 -6.40
C SER A 60 -25.60 6.95 -5.63
N ALA A 61 -25.81 8.15 -6.17
CA ALA A 61 -25.35 9.38 -5.51
C ALA A 61 -25.97 9.55 -4.11
N ALA A 62 -27.27 9.23 -3.95
CA ALA A 62 -27.96 9.29 -2.66
C ALA A 62 -27.36 8.30 -1.66
N ILE A 63 -27.18 7.04 -2.05
CA ILE A 63 -26.57 5.99 -1.22
C ILE A 63 -25.13 6.38 -0.85
N SER A 64 -24.35 6.91 -1.80
CA SER A 64 -22.97 7.35 -1.55
C SER A 64 -22.89 8.45 -0.50
N ALA A 65 -23.86 9.41 -0.51
CA ALA A 65 -23.93 10.47 0.48
C ALA A 65 -24.24 9.94 1.90
N GLU A 66 -25.10 8.92 2.00
CA GLU A 66 -25.41 8.25 3.28
C GLU A 66 -24.22 7.43 3.79
N LEU A 67 -23.64 6.55 2.95
CA LEU A 67 -22.50 5.71 3.31
C LEU A 67 -21.30 6.55 3.77
N SER A 68 -21.07 7.72 3.14
CA SER A 68 -19.97 8.62 3.52
C SER A 68 -20.09 9.21 4.92
N LYS A 69 -21.29 9.25 5.50
CA LYS A 69 -21.56 9.74 6.85
C LYS A 69 -21.49 8.65 7.91
N GLU A 70 -21.55 7.38 7.52
CA GLU A 70 -21.56 6.26 8.47
C GLU A 70 -20.24 6.15 9.22
N ARG A 71 -20.30 6.20 10.56
CA ARG A 71 -19.14 6.06 11.46
C ARG A 71 -18.43 4.72 11.33
N TYR A 72 -19.15 3.65 10.99
CA TYR A 72 -18.62 2.31 10.80
C TYR A 72 -17.42 2.30 9.84
N TYR A 73 -17.60 2.85 8.63
CA TYR A 73 -16.55 2.88 7.61
C TYR A 73 -15.37 3.78 7.97
N ARG A 74 -15.61 4.77 8.79
CA ARG A 74 -14.54 5.63 9.31
C ARG A 74 -13.70 4.92 10.37
N LEU A 75 -14.34 4.14 11.25
CA LEU A 75 -13.68 3.51 12.39
C LEU A 75 -12.86 2.29 11.96
N LEU A 76 -13.31 1.52 10.96
CA LEU A 76 -12.63 0.29 10.55
C LEU A 76 -11.15 0.47 10.19
N PRO A 77 -10.76 1.39 9.30
CA PRO A 77 -9.35 1.61 9.03
C PRO A 77 -8.56 2.09 10.27
N MET A 78 -9.21 2.83 11.18
CA MET A 78 -8.56 3.28 12.42
C MET A 78 -8.33 2.14 13.41
N LEU A 79 -9.23 1.14 13.46
CA LEU A 79 -9.07 -0.06 14.30
C LEU A 79 -7.92 -0.96 13.84
N CYS A 80 -7.43 -0.79 12.63
CA CYS A 80 -6.20 -1.46 12.17
C CYS A 80 -4.97 -1.03 13.00
N LEU A 81 -4.95 0.16 13.61
CA LEU A 81 -3.84 0.58 14.45
C LEU A 81 -3.66 -0.34 15.68
N PRO A 82 -4.62 -0.48 16.59
CA PRO A 82 -4.46 -1.40 17.72
C PRO A 82 -4.27 -2.85 17.28
N ALA A 83 -4.91 -3.28 16.18
CA ALA A 83 -4.74 -4.63 15.64
C ALA A 83 -3.28 -4.88 15.20
N TYR A 84 -2.68 -3.93 14.45
CA TYR A 84 -1.31 -4.11 14.01
C TYR A 84 -0.28 -3.87 15.12
N VAL A 85 -0.57 -3.00 16.10
CA VAL A 85 0.26 -2.92 17.34
C VAL A 85 0.35 -4.29 18.00
N ALA A 86 -0.79 -4.96 18.21
CA ALA A 86 -0.81 -6.29 18.79
C ALA A 86 -0.02 -7.30 17.94
N THR A 87 -0.23 -7.32 16.62
CA THR A 87 0.51 -8.21 15.69
C THR A 87 2.02 -7.98 15.75
N LEU A 88 2.47 -6.72 15.74
CA LEU A 88 3.89 -6.37 15.80
C LEU A 88 4.54 -6.78 17.12
N LEU A 89 3.88 -6.50 18.26
CA LEU A 89 4.43 -6.80 19.58
C LEU A 89 4.40 -8.29 19.90
N VAL A 90 3.33 -9.01 19.53
CA VAL A 90 3.28 -10.49 19.61
C VAL A 90 4.36 -11.09 18.72
N GLY A 91 4.56 -10.54 17.51
CA GLY A 91 5.62 -11.01 16.63
C GLY A 91 7.03 -10.85 17.25
N ALA A 92 7.32 -9.72 17.91
CA ALA A 92 8.56 -9.51 18.64
C ALA A 92 8.70 -10.47 19.83
N TRP A 93 7.58 -10.71 20.55
CA TRP A 93 7.55 -11.64 21.69
C TRP A 93 7.85 -13.09 21.25
N VAL A 94 7.32 -13.54 20.11
CA VAL A 94 7.62 -14.87 19.54
C VAL A 94 9.11 -14.98 19.22
N VAL A 95 9.69 -13.97 18.55
CA VAL A 95 11.14 -13.96 18.28
C VAL A 95 11.97 -13.98 19.58
N ALA A 96 11.48 -13.32 20.63
CA ALA A 96 12.16 -13.24 21.92
C ALA A 96 12.19 -14.57 22.69
N ASN A 97 11.10 -15.35 22.60
CA ASN A 97 10.88 -16.50 23.53
C ASN A 97 10.99 -17.87 22.84
N GLU A 98 10.94 -17.91 21.50
CA GLU A 98 10.93 -19.19 20.79
C GLU A 98 12.28 -19.50 20.14
N PRO A 99 12.84 -20.71 20.34
CA PRO A 99 14.13 -21.10 19.76
C PRO A 99 13.97 -21.49 18.28
N MET A 100 13.66 -20.52 17.42
CA MET A 100 13.50 -20.75 16.00
C MET A 100 14.85 -20.78 15.27
N SER A 101 14.98 -21.66 14.25
CA SER A 101 16.10 -21.60 13.32
C SER A 101 16.06 -20.28 12.52
N ALA A 102 17.19 -19.86 11.96
CA ALA A 102 17.25 -18.63 11.13
C ALA A 102 16.23 -18.62 9.98
N LEU A 103 15.97 -19.78 9.35
CA LEU A 103 15.00 -19.91 8.27
C LEU A 103 13.55 -19.72 8.78
N LEU A 104 13.22 -20.28 9.94
CA LEU A 104 11.90 -20.10 10.56
C LEU A 104 11.72 -18.65 11.03
N THR A 105 12.74 -18.04 11.61
CA THR A 105 12.72 -16.62 11.98
C THR A 105 12.47 -15.74 10.74
N LEU A 106 13.15 -16.01 9.64
CA LEU A 106 12.90 -15.30 8.37
C LEU A 106 11.45 -15.50 7.88
N GLY A 107 10.95 -16.74 7.89
CA GLY A 107 9.56 -17.03 7.53
C GLY A 107 8.55 -16.32 8.43
N TRP A 108 8.85 -16.20 9.73
CA TRP A 108 8.05 -15.45 10.68
C TRP A 108 8.05 -13.94 10.37
N ILE A 109 9.21 -13.35 10.11
CA ILE A 109 9.37 -11.96 9.67
C ILE A 109 8.55 -11.71 8.40
N VAL A 110 8.60 -12.61 7.42
CA VAL A 110 7.79 -12.53 6.20
C VAL A 110 6.30 -12.57 6.52
N SER A 111 5.85 -13.47 7.39
CA SER A 111 4.44 -13.59 7.79
C SER A 111 3.92 -12.28 8.42
N ILE A 112 4.68 -11.69 9.36
CA ILE A 112 4.34 -10.41 10.01
C ILE A 112 4.37 -9.26 8.99
N GLY A 113 5.38 -9.19 8.11
CA GLY A 113 5.49 -8.14 7.11
C GLY A 113 4.36 -8.17 6.07
N LEU A 114 3.94 -9.35 5.65
CA LEU A 114 2.77 -9.52 4.77
C LEU A 114 1.48 -9.05 5.47
N ALA A 115 1.29 -9.38 6.75
CA ALA A 115 0.20 -8.82 7.54
C ALA A 115 0.30 -7.29 7.62
N GLY A 116 1.50 -6.74 7.78
CA GLY A 116 1.77 -5.29 7.77
C GLY A 116 1.37 -4.59 6.48
N GLY A 117 1.61 -5.18 5.33
CA GLY A 117 1.14 -4.65 4.05
C GLY A 117 -0.38 -4.47 4.00
N ILE A 118 -1.12 -5.42 4.56
CA ILE A 118 -2.60 -5.41 4.56
C ILE A 118 -3.16 -4.57 5.72
N VAL A 119 -2.63 -4.72 6.94
CA VAL A 119 -3.25 -4.18 8.17
C VAL A 119 -2.65 -2.82 8.56
N ALA A 120 -1.44 -2.50 8.11
CA ALA A 120 -0.85 -1.19 8.37
C ALA A 120 -0.90 -0.29 7.12
N ILE A 121 -0.36 -0.73 5.99
CA ILE A 121 -0.18 0.14 4.83
C ILE A 121 -1.53 0.46 4.15
N THR A 122 -2.36 -0.55 3.86
CA THR A 122 -3.64 -0.33 3.16
C THR A 122 -4.58 0.63 3.90
N PRO A 123 -4.87 0.45 5.21
CA PRO A 123 -5.68 1.43 5.95
C PRO A 123 -4.97 2.79 6.11
N ALA A 124 -3.64 2.82 6.24
CA ALA A 124 -2.90 4.07 6.29
C ALA A 124 -3.09 4.88 5.00
N HIS A 125 -3.01 4.22 3.85
CA HIS A 125 -3.26 4.83 2.54
C HIS A 125 -4.64 5.51 2.47
N GLU A 126 -5.70 4.87 2.98
CA GLU A 126 -7.02 5.49 3.09
C GLU A 126 -7.02 6.68 4.06
N LEU A 127 -6.40 6.54 5.24
CA LEU A 127 -6.47 7.53 6.32
C LEU A 127 -5.68 8.81 6.04
N ILE A 128 -4.52 8.72 5.36
CA ILE A 128 -3.67 9.89 5.10
C ILE A 128 -4.31 10.94 4.19
N HIS A 129 -5.32 10.54 3.40
CA HIS A 129 -6.06 11.44 2.49
C HIS A 129 -7.19 12.22 3.15
N LYS A 130 -7.48 11.99 4.43
CA LYS A 130 -8.66 12.61 5.06
C LYS A 130 -8.37 14.02 5.59
N PRO A 131 -9.34 14.96 5.52
CA PRO A 131 -9.08 16.38 5.80
C PRO A 131 -8.94 16.69 7.30
N ASN A 132 -9.30 15.78 8.19
CA ASN A 132 -9.16 15.98 9.65
C ASN A 132 -7.74 15.64 10.11
N LYS A 133 -7.40 15.91 11.39
CA LYS A 133 -6.05 15.67 11.92
C LYS A 133 -5.86 14.26 12.48
N ILE A 134 -6.91 13.60 12.93
CA ILE A 134 -6.83 12.32 13.66
C ILE A 134 -6.55 11.17 12.67
N GLU A 135 -7.33 11.08 11.60
CA GLU A 135 -7.19 10.00 10.62
C GLU A 135 -5.78 10.01 9.96
N PRO A 136 -5.25 11.15 9.45
CA PRO A 136 -3.89 11.20 8.92
C PRO A 136 -2.79 10.96 9.96
N PHE A 137 -3.03 11.28 11.24
CA PHE A 137 -2.09 10.94 12.32
C PHE A 137 -2.04 9.42 12.56
N ILE A 138 -3.20 8.76 12.62
CA ILE A 138 -3.28 7.30 12.74
C ILE A 138 -2.63 6.62 11.51
N GLY A 139 -2.92 7.13 10.29
CA GLY A 139 -2.29 6.64 9.06
C GLY A 139 -0.77 6.76 9.09
N GLY A 140 -0.25 7.93 9.49
CA GLY A 140 1.19 8.14 9.65
C GLY A 140 1.83 7.20 10.70
N THR A 141 1.12 6.94 11.82
CA THR A 141 1.58 5.99 12.84
C THR A 141 1.65 4.56 12.29
N LEU A 142 0.62 4.10 11.56
CA LEU A 142 0.63 2.80 10.88
C LEU A 142 1.80 2.66 9.91
N LEU A 143 2.08 3.69 9.10
CA LEU A 143 3.24 3.72 8.21
C LEU A 143 4.57 3.70 8.98
N ALA A 144 4.65 4.39 10.11
CA ALA A 144 5.85 4.40 10.95
C ALA A 144 6.14 3.01 11.55
N MET A 145 5.11 2.19 11.83
CA MET A 145 5.27 0.82 12.33
C MET A 145 5.86 -0.14 11.29
N VAL A 146 5.85 0.23 10.03
CA VAL A 146 6.55 -0.46 8.93
C VAL A 146 7.70 0.40 8.37
N SER A 147 8.22 1.32 9.16
CA SER A 147 9.37 2.19 8.82
C SER A 147 9.22 2.98 7.51
N TYR A 148 7.98 3.33 7.12
CA TYR A 148 7.68 4.01 5.86
C TYR A 148 6.83 5.27 6.03
N GLY A 149 6.98 6.00 7.15
CA GLY A 149 6.19 7.20 7.46
C GLY A 149 6.36 8.35 6.46
N THR A 150 7.50 8.42 5.76
CA THR A 150 7.77 9.38 4.69
C THR A 150 6.83 9.22 3.49
N PHE A 151 6.28 8.02 3.28
CA PHE A 151 5.27 7.73 2.25
C PHE A 151 4.07 8.68 2.35
N LYS A 152 3.65 9.08 3.54
CA LYS A 152 2.54 10.03 3.72
C LYS A 152 2.76 11.33 2.94
N ILE A 153 3.96 11.87 2.95
CA ILE A 153 4.29 13.13 2.28
C ILE A 153 4.47 12.91 0.79
N GLU A 154 5.28 11.92 0.44
CA GLU A 154 5.59 11.61 -0.95
C GLU A 154 4.33 11.22 -1.72
N HIS A 155 3.48 10.38 -1.16
CA HIS A 155 2.26 9.92 -1.79
C HIS A 155 1.26 11.04 -2.08
N ILE A 156 1.03 11.95 -1.11
CA ILE A 156 0.05 13.03 -1.28
C ILE A 156 0.60 14.18 -2.13
N ALA A 157 1.82 14.61 -1.87
CA ALA A 157 2.40 15.81 -2.48
C ALA A 157 3.27 15.51 -3.71
N GLY A 158 3.65 14.26 -3.93
CA GLY A 158 4.44 13.79 -5.06
C GLY A 158 3.60 12.91 -5.99
N HIS A 159 3.39 11.66 -5.61
CA HIS A 159 2.76 10.64 -6.43
C HIS A 159 1.38 11.04 -6.98
N HIS A 160 0.44 11.50 -6.16
CA HIS A 160 -0.90 11.93 -6.63
C HIS A 160 -0.86 13.08 -7.64
N ILE A 161 0.17 13.92 -7.58
CA ILE A 161 0.36 15.03 -8.51
C ILE A 161 1.01 14.55 -9.80
N ASP A 162 2.04 13.72 -9.68
CA ASP A 162 2.94 13.34 -10.77
C ASP A 162 2.64 11.96 -11.37
N VAL A 163 1.65 11.20 -10.85
CA VAL A 163 1.31 9.84 -11.33
C VAL A 163 1.21 9.78 -12.84
N ALA A 164 1.70 8.69 -13.44
CA ALA A 164 1.76 8.47 -14.89
C ALA A 164 2.56 9.54 -15.67
N THR A 165 3.52 10.21 -15.00
CA THR A 165 4.49 11.10 -15.65
C THR A 165 5.93 10.64 -15.34
N PRO A 166 6.95 11.09 -16.12
CA PRO A 166 8.35 10.77 -15.84
C PRO A 166 8.88 11.29 -14.49
N ARG A 167 8.17 12.23 -13.85
CA ARG A 167 8.53 12.81 -12.55
C ARG A 167 8.21 11.89 -11.38
N ASP A 168 7.24 10.99 -11.56
CA ASP A 168 6.80 10.09 -10.52
C ASP A 168 7.75 8.91 -10.34
N GLY A 169 8.31 8.78 -9.13
CA GLY A 169 9.12 7.63 -8.73
C GLY A 169 8.33 6.33 -8.64
N THR A 170 7.01 6.43 -8.48
CA THR A 170 6.07 5.33 -8.22
C THR A 170 5.35 4.85 -9.49
N THR A 171 5.53 5.51 -10.64
CA THR A 171 5.06 5.01 -11.94
C THR A 171 6.09 4.08 -12.57
N ALA A 172 5.69 2.84 -12.86
CA ALA A 172 6.53 1.83 -13.50
C ALA A 172 6.54 2.00 -15.02
N ARG A 173 7.73 1.90 -15.63
CA ARG A 173 7.89 1.96 -17.09
C ARG A 173 7.52 0.61 -17.71
N ILE A 174 7.11 0.64 -18.98
CA ILE A 174 6.99 -0.59 -19.77
C ILE A 174 8.34 -1.30 -19.81
N ASP A 175 8.37 -2.63 -19.77
CA ASP A 175 9.56 -3.49 -19.73
C ASP A 175 10.46 -3.31 -18.49
N GLN A 176 10.07 -2.49 -17.53
CA GLN A 176 10.76 -2.42 -16.25
C GLN A 176 10.39 -3.63 -15.39
N THR A 177 11.39 -4.34 -14.85
CA THR A 177 11.13 -5.43 -13.89
C THR A 177 10.68 -4.87 -12.52
N VAL A 178 9.84 -5.61 -11.82
CA VAL A 178 9.39 -5.27 -10.46
C VAL A 178 10.57 -5.07 -9.50
N PHE A 179 11.64 -5.86 -9.61
CA PHE A 179 12.83 -5.76 -8.75
C PHE A 179 13.58 -4.44 -8.94
N SER A 180 13.78 -4.03 -10.20
CA SER A 180 14.37 -2.73 -10.54
C SER A 180 13.48 -1.57 -10.06
N PHE A 181 12.17 -1.73 -10.14
CA PHE A 181 11.20 -0.75 -9.67
C PHE A 181 11.26 -0.61 -8.15
N ILE A 182 11.18 -1.71 -7.38
CA ILE A 182 11.25 -1.71 -5.91
C ILE A 182 12.53 -1.01 -5.44
N PHE A 183 13.68 -1.39 -6.00
CA PHE A 183 14.96 -0.76 -5.65
C PHE A 183 14.94 0.75 -5.89
N ARG A 184 14.45 1.19 -7.05
CA ARG A 184 14.34 2.61 -7.40
C ARG A 184 13.41 3.35 -6.44
N SER A 185 12.23 2.82 -6.17
CA SER A 185 11.21 3.45 -5.35
C SER A 185 11.67 3.56 -3.90
N MET A 186 12.08 2.45 -3.29
CA MET A 186 12.53 2.44 -1.89
C MET A 186 13.75 3.34 -1.62
N THR A 187 14.62 3.53 -2.61
CA THR A 187 15.81 4.40 -2.45
C THR A 187 15.52 5.87 -2.71
N LYS A 188 14.57 6.20 -3.59
CA LYS A 188 14.32 7.60 -4.00
C LYS A 188 13.19 8.27 -3.22
N ASN A 189 12.11 7.56 -2.94
CA ASN A 189 10.90 8.16 -2.35
C ASN A 189 11.13 8.82 -0.99
N PRO A 190 11.93 8.28 -0.05
CA PRO A 190 12.20 8.97 1.21
C PRO A 190 12.93 10.31 1.04
N GLY A 191 13.88 10.38 0.11
CA GLY A 191 14.57 11.63 -0.23
C GLY A 191 13.64 12.66 -0.87
N ARG A 192 12.77 12.20 -1.79
CA ARG A 192 11.74 13.04 -2.43
C ARG A 192 10.75 13.61 -1.41
N ALA A 193 10.34 12.87 -0.39
CA ALA A 193 9.49 13.38 0.68
C ALA A 193 10.10 14.60 1.36
N LEU A 194 11.41 14.57 1.68
CA LEU A 194 12.12 15.71 2.25
C LEU A 194 12.24 16.89 1.28
N GLU A 195 12.45 16.62 -0.01
CA GLU A 195 12.46 17.66 -1.05
C GLU A 195 11.11 18.37 -1.15
N LEU A 196 10.01 17.62 -1.16
CA LEU A 196 8.64 18.14 -1.20
C LEU A 196 8.31 18.98 0.04
N GLU A 197 8.73 18.54 1.24
CA GLU A 197 8.58 19.35 2.46
C GLU A 197 9.35 20.67 2.37
N ARG A 198 10.61 20.64 1.92
CA ARG A 198 11.43 21.85 1.73
C ARG A 198 10.80 22.82 0.74
N ALA A 199 10.34 22.32 -0.39
CA ALA A 199 9.64 23.09 -1.41
C ALA A 199 8.36 23.73 -0.85
N SER A 200 7.56 22.96 -0.11
CA SER A 200 6.34 23.46 0.56
C SER A 200 6.64 24.56 1.59
N CYS A 201 7.73 24.42 2.37
CA CYS A 201 8.17 25.47 3.30
C CYS A 201 8.57 26.74 2.55
N ALA A 202 9.36 26.61 1.49
CA ALA A 202 9.82 27.76 0.68
C ALA A 202 8.64 28.51 0.03
N GLN A 203 7.65 27.78 -0.53
CA GLN A 203 6.44 28.39 -1.11
C GLN A 203 5.61 29.20 -0.08
N ARG A 204 5.68 28.81 1.20
CA ARG A 204 5.01 29.51 2.31
C ARG A 204 5.88 30.62 2.94
N GLY A 205 7.04 30.92 2.38
CA GLY A 205 8.00 31.88 2.95
C GLY A 205 8.63 31.42 4.27
N LYS A 206 8.65 30.09 4.55
CA LYS A 206 9.19 29.52 5.78
C LYS A 206 10.52 28.81 5.50
N ILE A 207 11.41 28.87 6.50
CA ILE A 207 12.67 28.11 6.48
C ILE A 207 12.36 26.69 6.98
N TRP A 208 12.73 25.67 6.18
CA TRP A 208 12.64 24.29 6.61
C TRP A 208 13.66 24.03 7.73
N ARG A 209 13.20 23.32 8.77
CA ARG A 209 14.06 22.92 9.91
C ARG A 209 13.79 21.46 10.23
N TRP A 210 14.84 20.66 10.45
CA TRP A 210 14.75 19.23 10.68
C TRP A 210 13.82 18.85 11.86
N TYR A 211 13.84 19.63 12.95
CA TYR A 211 13.01 19.37 14.15
C TYR A 211 11.53 19.75 14.00
N THR A 212 11.14 20.41 12.91
CA THR A 212 9.76 20.67 12.55
C THR A 212 9.32 19.87 11.31
N SER A 213 10.20 19.02 10.79
CA SER A 213 9.95 18.18 9.63
C SER A 213 9.02 17.03 10.00
N GLU A 214 7.93 16.87 9.26
CA GLU A 214 6.99 15.76 9.42
C GLU A 214 7.68 14.43 9.08
N SER A 215 8.49 14.39 8.02
CA SER A 215 9.28 13.22 7.62
C SER A 215 10.19 12.74 8.74
N VAL A 216 10.94 13.67 9.37
CA VAL A 216 11.82 13.34 10.50
C VAL A 216 11.02 12.87 11.71
N GLY A 217 9.88 13.48 11.99
CA GLY A 217 8.99 13.06 13.06
C GLY A 217 8.51 11.61 12.89
N TRP A 218 8.11 11.20 11.68
CA TRP A 218 7.71 9.82 11.43
C TRP A 218 8.85 8.83 11.51
N VAL A 219 10.07 9.21 11.11
CA VAL A 219 11.28 8.38 11.34
C VAL A 219 11.52 8.19 12.83
N ALA A 220 11.38 9.25 13.64
CA ALA A 220 11.51 9.13 15.10
C ALA A 220 10.47 8.18 15.70
N VAL A 221 9.20 8.22 15.26
CA VAL A 221 8.16 7.26 15.68
C VAL A 221 8.53 5.83 15.27
N SER A 222 9.08 5.61 14.07
CA SER A 222 9.58 4.29 13.65
C SER A 222 10.68 3.77 14.57
N LEU A 223 11.61 4.64 14.97
CA LEU A 223 12.68 4.27 15.90
C LEU A 223 12.16 3.93 17.30
N VAL A 224 11.06 4.56 17.75
CA VAL A 224 10.38 4.17 19.01
C VAL A 224 9.83 2.75 18.92
N PHE A 225 9.15 2.38 17.82
CA PHE A 225 8.66 1.01 17.64
C PHE A 225 9.81 -0.01 17.52
N CYS A 226 10.90 0.36 16.84
CA CYS A 226 12.11 -0.47 16.79
C CYS A 226 12.66 -0.70 18.21
N ALA A 227 12.81 0.35 19.01
CA ALA A 227 13.30 0.26 20.39
C ALA A 227 12.37 -0.60 21.26
N LEU A 228 11.04 -0.51 21.11
CA LEU A 228 10.11 -1.39 21.80
C LEU A 228 10.32 -2.88 21.44
N CYS A 229 10.53 -3.19 20.15
CA CYS A 229 10.87 -4.56 19.74
C CYS A 229 12.19 -5.03 20.34
N MET A 230 13.22 -4.16 20.38
CA MET A 230 14.50 -4.47 21.00
C MET A 230 14.36 -4.75 22.51
N LEU A 231 13.57 -3.95 23.22
CA LEU A 231 13.32 -4.12 24.67
C LEU A 231 12.57 -5.43 24.96
N ILE A 232 11.60 -5.82 24.12
CA ILE A 232 10.90 -7.09 24.24
C ILE A 232 11.88 -8.26 24.08
N VAL A 233 12.76 -8.21 23.09
CA VAL A 233 13.76 -9.26 22.86
C VAL A 233 14.76 -9.33 24.00
N GLU A 234 15.22 -8.19 24.50
CA GLU A 234 16.14 -8.11 25.64
C GLU A 234 15.52 -8.71 26.92
N SER A 235 14.23 -8.47 27.16
CA SER A 235 13.54 -8.94 28.38
C SER A 235 13.47 -10.47 28.52
N ALA A 236 13.51 -11.20 27.40
CA ALA A 236 13.49 -12.66 27.38
C ALA A 236 14.87 -13.31 27.60
N SER A 237 15.96 -12.54 27.48
CA SER A 237 17.35 -12.98 27.65
C SER A 237 17.82 -14.16 26.75
N LEU A 238 17.00 -14.55 25.76
CA LEU A 238 17.34 -15.63 24.82
C LEU A 238 18.23 -15.12 23.68
N HIS A 239 18.01 -13.86 23.27
CA HIS A 239 18.70 -13.22 22.15
C HIS A 239 19.23 -11.84 22.51
N ALA A 240 20.24 -11.36 21.80
CA ALA A 240 20.74 -10.00 21.95
C ALA A 240 19.68 -8.98 21.44
N PRO A 241 19.59 -7.77 22.04
CA PRO A 241 18.57 -6.76 21.71
C PRO A 241 18.48 -6.41 20.22
N TRP A 242 19.63 -6.41 19.49
CA TRP A 242 19.68 -6.10 18.07
C TRP A 242 18.83 -7.05 17.19
N VAL A 243 18.50 -8.26 17.66
CA VAL A 243 17.58 -9.19 16.98
C VAL A 243 16.19 -8.57 16.87
N GLY A 244 15.75 -7.79 17.87
CA GLY A 244 14.52 -7.01 17.82
C GLY A 244 14.52 -5.95 16.70
N ALA A 245 15.69 -5.31 16.45
CA ALA A 245 15.85 -4.39 15.33
C ALA A 245 15.81 -5.12 13.98
N VAL A 246 16.46 -6.29 13.86
CA VAL A 246 16.39 -7.12 12.63
C VAL A 246 14.96 -7.55 12.36
N TYR A 247 14.22 -7.97 13.38
CA TYR A 247 12.81 -8.29 13.26
C TYR A 247 12.00 -7.08 12.76
N PHE A 248 12.15 -5.91 13.41
CA PHE A 248 11.41 -4.69 13.07
C PHE A 248 11.68 -4.23 11.63
N PHE A 249 12.95 -4.11 11.24
CA PHE A 249 13.29 -3.66 9.89
C PHE A 249 13.03 -4.76 8.84
N GLY A 250 13.16 -6.02 9.20
CA GLY A 250 12.86 -7.15 8.32
C GLY A 250 11.37 -7.20 7.93
N GLN A 251 10.47 -7.13 8.91
CA GLN A 251 9.03 -7.09 8.64
C GLN A 251 8.63 -5.81 7.89
N SER A 252 9.28 -4.67 8.21
CA SER A 252 9.07 -3.40 7.51
C SER A 252 9.46 -3.51 6.04
N PHE A 253 10.62 -4.10 5.75
CA PHE A 253 11.07 -4.34 4.37
C PHE A 253 10.05 -5.17 3.57
N VAL A 254 9.53 -6.25 4.15
CA VAL A 254 8.52 -7.09 3.48
C VAL A 254 7.23 -6.32 3.23
N ALA A 255 6.73 -5.57 4.21
CA ALA A 255 5.52 -4.77 4.08
C ALA A 255 5.66 -3.70 3.00
N VAL A 256 6.80 -2.97 2.99
CA VAL A 256 7.09 -1.92 1.99
C VAL A 256 7.33 -2.53 0.61
N ALA A 257 8.04 -3.65 0.51
CA ALA A 257 8.23 -4.34 -0.77
C ALA A 257 6.88 -4.79 -1.36
N LEU A 258 5.94 -5.28 -0.54
CA LEU A 258 4.59 -5.61 -1.00
C LEU A 258 3.85 -4.38 -1.51
N LEU A 259 3.93 -3.24 -0.82
CA LEU A 259 3.37 -1.97 -1.30
C LEU A 259 3.97 -1.56 -2.65
N GLU A 260 5.30 -1.64 -2.78
CA GLU A 260 5.95 -1.24 -4.04
C GLU A 260 5.60 -2.20 -5.20
N ILE A 261 5.37 -3.49 -4.92
CA ILE A 261 4.82 -4.40 -5.94
C ILE A 261 3.40 -3.97 -6.35
N VAL A 262 2.57 -3.54 -5.39
CA VAL A 262 1.22 -3.03 -5.69
C VAL A 262 1.31 -1.74 -6.50
N ASN A 263 2.14 -0.77 -6.14
CA ASN A 263 2.40 0.46 -6.91
C ASN A 263 2.86 0.14 -8.36
N TYR A 264 3.75 -0.86 -8.51
CA TYR A 264 4.18 -1.34 -9.81
C TYR A 264 3.01 -1.85 -10.64
N ILE A 265 2.13 -2.65 -10.04
CA ILE A 265 0.94 -3.22 -10.69
C ILE A 265 -0.03 -2.11 -11.12
N GLU A 266 -0.26 -1.14 -10.22
CA GLU A 266 -1.24 -0.06 -10.40
C GLU A 266 -0.89 0.92 -11.50
N HIS A 267 0.42 1.10 -11.79
CA HIS A 267 0.87 2.17 -12.70
C HIS A 267 1.78 1.68 -13.84
N TYR A 268 1.86 0.36 -14.07
CA TYR A 268 2.73 -0.22 -15.08
C TYR A 268 2.39 0.26 -16.50
N GLY A 269 3.35 0.93 -17.15
CA GLY A 269 3.29 1.33 -18.55
C GLY A 269 2.32 2.46 -18.88
N LEU A 270 1.53 2.97 -17.91
CA LEU A 270 0.57 4.03 -18.15
C LEU A 270 1.25 5.41 -18.17
N LYS A 271 0.74 6.31 -19.03
CA LYS A 271 1.29 7.66 -19.22
C LYS A 271 0.18 8.68 -19.38
N ARG A 272 0.40 9.88 -18.84
CA ARG A 272 -0.44 11.06 -19.11
C ARG A 272 0.05 11.76 -20.35
N ARG A 273 -0.88 12.34 -21.11
CA ARG A 273 -0.56 13.11 -22.31
C ARG A 273 0.15 14.42 -21.94
N GLU A 274 1.16 14.76 -22.73
CA GLU A 274 1.83 16.06 -22.66
C GLU A 274 1.01 17.11 -23.41
N LEU A 275 0.81 18.25 -22.76
CA LEU A 275 0.14 19.43 -23.31
C LEU A 275 1.19 20.51 -23.49
N HIS A 276 1.47 20.85 -24.75
CA HIS A 276 2.45 21.88 -25.12
C HIS A 276 1.74 23.22 -25.24
N SER A 277 2.15 24.21 -24.48
CA SER A 277 1.65 25.58 -24.55
C SER A 277 2.44 26.39 -25.59
N SER A 278 1.87 27.48 -26.10
CA SER A 278 2.51 28.37 -27.09
C SER A 278 3.78 29.04 -26.58
N ASP A 279 3.96 29.12 -25.27
CA ASP A 279 5.17 29.66 -24.62
C ASP A 279 6.30 28.62 -24.46
N GLY A 280 6.13 27.40 -25.02
CA GLY A 280 7.07 26.29 -24.90
C GLY A 280 7.02 25.54 -23.59
N SER A 281 6.11 25.89 -22.66
CA SER A 281 5.92 25.13 -21.42
C SER A 281 5.19 23.81 -21.69
N VAL A 282 5.64 22.74 -20.99
CA VAL A 282 5.04 21.42 -21.05
C VAL A 282 4.28 21.16 -19.75
N ARG A 283 3.01 20.83 -19.87
CA ARG A 283 2.16 20.40 -18.78
C ARG A 283 1.64 18.99 -19.09
N TYR A 284 1.14 18.30 -18.07
CA TYR A 284 0.46 17.02 -18.24
C TYR A 284 -1.05 17.22 -18.07
N GLU A 285 -1.85 16.44 -18.81
CA GLU A 285 -3.29 16.39 -18.59
C GLU A 285 -3.62 16.08 -17.13
N ARG A 286 -4.83 16.41 -16.69
CA ARG A 286 -5.26 16.07 -15.32
C ARG A 286 -5.36 14.56 -15.13
N VAL A 287 -5.02 14.09 -13.93
CA VAL A 287 -5.24 12.70 -13.53
C VAL A 287 -6.73 12.35 -13.67
N ASN A 288 -7.00 11.21 -14.30
CA ASN A 288 -8.34 10.67 -14.46
C ASN A 288 -8.30 9.13 -14.35
N HIS A 289 -9.43 8.48 -14.58
CA HIS A 289 -9.59 7.03 -14.43
C HIS A 289 -8.82 6.17 -15.47
N LEU A 290 -8.13 6.77 -16.42
CA LEU A 290 -7.28 6.06 -17.40
C LEU A 290 -5.83 5.88 -16.95
N HIS A 291 -5.41 6.51 -15.86
CA HIS A 291 -3.99 6.59 -15.45
C HIS A 291 -3.61 5.60 -14.35
N SER A 292 -4.49 4.65 -14.04
CA SER A 292 -4.20 3.55 -13.12
C SER A 292 -4.92 2.28 -13.55
N TRP A 293 -4.27 1.12 -13.31
CA TRP A 293 -4.90 -0.18 -13.46
C TRP A 293 -5.85 -0.45 -12.30
N ASN A 294 -7.00 -1.02 -12.60
CA ASN A 294 -8.04 -1.35 -11.63
C ASN A 294 -8.34 -2.84 -11.62
N ALA A 295 -8.96 -3.29 -10.54
CA ALA A 295 -9.61 -4.58 -10.46
C ALA A 295 -10.87 -4.49 -9.59
N ASP A 296 -11.84 -5.37 -9.84
CA ASP A 296 -13.12 -5.38 -9.12
C ASP A 296 -13.42 -6.70 -8.42
N PHE A 297 -12.39 -7.49 -8.11
CA PHE A 297 -12.57 -8.75 -7.41
C PHE A 297 -13.08 -8.48 -5.99
N ALA A 298 -14.23 -9.10 -5.68
CA ALA A 298 -15.02 -8.75 -4.51
C ALA A 298 -14.29 -9.04 -3.18
N VAL A 299 -13.56 -10.16 -3.08
CA VAL A 299 -12.85 -10.56 -1.86
C VAL A 299 -11.64 -9.65 -1.63
N THR A 300 -10.80 -9.47 -2.65
CA THR A 300 -9.64 -8.59 -2.54
C THR A 300 -10.06 -7.13 -2.29
N ASN A 301 -11.14 -6.65 -2.91
CA ASN A 301 -11.66 -5.30 -2.62
C ASN A 301 -12.13 -5.15 -1.18
N ALA A 302 -12.76 -6.16 -0.60
CA ALA A 302 -13.14 -6.16 0.81
C ALA A 302 -11.90 -6.17 1.73
N LEU A 303 -10.91 -6.98 1.39
CA LEU A 303 -9.64 -7.12 2.12
C LEU A 303 -8.80 -5.83 2.10
N LEU A 304 -8.82 -5.09 1.00
CA LEU A 304 -7.95 -3.92 0.77
C LEU A 304 -8.72 -2.58 0.80
N PHE A 305 -9.86 -2.49 1.49
CA PHE A 305 -10.65 -1.26 1.54
C PHE A 305 -10.86 -0.63 0.15
N GLN A 306 -11.26 -1.44 -0.85
CA GLN A 306 -11.50 -1.01 -2.24
C GLN A 306 -10.27 -0.42 -2.96
N LEU A 307 -9.06 -0.68 -2.49
CA LEU A 307 -7.82 -0.14 -3.09
C LEU A 307 -7.71 -0.46 -4.58
N GLN A 308 -8.26 -1.60 -5.04
CA GLN A 308 -8.25 -1.97 -6.46
C GLN A 308 -9.07 -1.03 -7.37
N ARG A 309 -9.90 -0.14 -6.81
CA ARG A 309 -10.57 0.97 -7.53
C ARG A 309 -9.65 2.21 -7.56
N HIS A 310 -8.41 1.95 -7.92
CA HIS A 310 -7.29 2.86 -7.72
C HIS A 310 -7.38 4.13 -8.58
N SER A 311 -7.93 4.03 -9.78
CA SER A 311 -8.10 5.19 -10.66
C SER A 311 -9.11 6.20 -10.13
N ASP A 312 -10.20 5.74 -9.49
CA ASP A 312 -11.16 6.64 -8.85
C ASP A 312 -10.56 7.28 -7.58
N HIS A 313 -9.71 6.53 -6.87
CA HIS A 313 -8.94 7.06 -5.76
C HIS A 313 -8.00 8.18 -6.20
N HIS A 314 -7.24 8.01 -7.30
CA HIS A 314 -6.37 9.07 -7.83
C HIS A 314 -7.14 10.30 -8.31
N ALA A 315 -8.29 10.10 -8.94
CA ALA A 315 -9.13 11.21 -9.39
C ALA A 315 -9.76 11.98 -8.21
N PHE A 316 -10.04 11.30 -7.09
CA PHE A 316 -10.76 11.83 -5.94
C PHE A 316 -10.18 11.32 -4.60
N GLY A 317 -8.93 11.57 -4.29
CA GLY A 317 -8.20 11.02 -3.14
C GLY A 317 -8.87 11.21 -1.76
N PHE A 318 -9.67 12.27 -1.58
CA PHE A 318 -10.44 12.49 -0.34
C PHE A 318 -11.69 11.61 -0.24
N ARG A 319 -12.15 10.97 -1.35
CA ARG A 319 -13.31 10.06 -1.35
C ARG A 319 -13.02 8.88 -0.43
N ARG A 320 -14.05 8.45 0.33
CA ARG A 320 -13.90 7.31 1.22
C ARG A 320 -13.99 6.00 0.45
N TYR A 321 -13.26 4.98 0.89
CA TYR A 321 -13.14 3.69 0.21
C TYR A 321 -14.49 3.02 -0.13
N GLN A 322 -15.48 3.09 0.75
CA GLN A 322 -16.79 2.43 0.54
C GLN A 322 -17.63 3.04 -0.57
N VAL A 323 -17.24 4.21 -1.08
CA VAL A 323 -17.91 4.91 -2.19
C VAL A 323 -17.01 5.14 -3.39
N LEU A 324 -15.84 4.50 -3.45
CA LEU A 324 -15.00 4.45 -4.64
C LEU A 324 -15.75 3.74 -5.77
N ARG A 325 -15.60 4.25 -6.98
CA ARG A 325 -16.36 3.82 -8.16
C ARG A 325 -15.54 2.95 -9.08
N HIS A 326 -16.22 1.96 -9.66
CA HIS A 326 -15.79 1.28 -10.86
C HIS A 326 -15.99 2.17 -12.08
N HIS A 327 -15.01 2.20 -12.98
CA HIS A 327 -15.07 2.83 -14.29
C HIS A 327 -14.81 1.76 -15.34
N SER A 328 -15.80 1.50 -16.19
CA SER A 328 -15.74 0.41 -17.19
C SER A 328 -14.71 0.66 -18.30
N ASP A 329 -14.36 1.91 -18.53
CA ASP A 329 -13.37 2.37 -19.51
C ASP A 329 -11.97 2.51 -18.95
N SER A 330 -11.77 2.35 -17.63
CA SER A 330 -10.44 2.33 -17.03
C SER A 330 -9.67 1.05 -17.35
N PRO A 331 -8.34 1.09 -17.41
CA PRO A 331 -7.51 -0.10 -17.58
C PRO A 331 -7.82 -1.15 -16.50
N GLN A 332 -8.06 -2.41 -16.92
CA GLN A 332 -8.47 -3.49 -16.01
C GLN A 332 -7.41 -4.58 -15.94
N LEU A 333 -7.02 -4.94 -14.71
CA LEU A 333 -6.16 -6.09 -14.46
C LEU A 333 -6.90 -7.41 -14.72
N PRO A 334 -6.20 -8.45 -15.20
CA PRO A 334 -6.81 -9.75 -15.47
C PRO A 334 -7.21 -10.52 -14.22
N ALA A 335 -6.56 -10.25 -13.07
CA ALA A 335 -6.81 -10.89 -11.77
C ALA A 335 -6.74 -9.89 -10.62
N GLY A 336 -7.15 -10.30 -9.42
CA GLY A 336 -7.00 -9.51 -8.18
C GLY A 336 -5.52 -9.32 -7.79
N TYR A 337 -5.26 -8.32 -6.95
CA TYR A 337 -3.89 -7.96 -6.56
C TYR A 337 -3.04 -9.12 -6.03
N PRO A 338 -3.53 -10.04 -5.15
CA PRO A 338 -2.70 -11.13 -4.69
C PRO A 338 -2.16 -12.01 -5.81
N THR A 339 -3.00 -12.32 -6.82
CA THR A 339 -2.55 -13.05 -8.02
C THR A 339 -1.56 -12.23 -8.84
N MET A 340 -1.84 -10.94 -9.07
CA MET A 340 -0.97 -10.07 -9.85
C MET A 340 0.39 -9.82 -9.18
N VAL A 341 0.45 -9.83 -7.84
CA VAL A 341 1.71 -9.80 -7.08
C VAL A 341 2.58 -11.01 -7.44
N LEU A 342 2.01 -12.21 -7.44
CA LEU A 342 2.76 -13.43 -7.82
C LEU A 342 3.22 -13.38 -9.29
N VAL A 343 2.38 -12.88 -10.20
CA VAL A 343 2.73 -12.71 -11.62
C VAL A 343 3.86 -11.68 -11.78
N ALA A 344 3.82 -10.56 -11.05
CA ALA A 344 4.85 -9.52 -11.12
C ALA A 344 6.23 -10.00 -10.66
N LEU A 345 6.28 -10.94 -9.70
CA LEU A 345 7.53 -11.56 -9.24
C LEU A 345 8.20 -12.46 -10.31
N VAL A 346 7.52 -12.74 -11.42
CA VAL A 346 8.05 -13.48 -12.57
C VAL A 346 8.04 -12.57 -13.80
N PRO A 347 9.05 -11.71 -14.01
CA PRO A 347 9.03 -10.66 -15.03
C PRO A 347 8.71 -11.14 -16.46
N PRO A 348 9.21 -12.30 -16.96
CA PRO A 348 8.81 -12.77 -18.29
C PRO A 348 7.31 -13.03 -18.40
N LEU A 349 6.69 -13.60 -17.35
CA LEU A 349 5.24 -13.85 -17.31
C LEU A 349 4.47 -12.53 -17.20
N TRP A 350 4.96 -11.59 -16.39
CA TRP A 350 4.37 -10.25 -16.28
C TRP A 350 4.32 -9.54 -17.63
N PHE A 351 5.46 -9.50 -18.34
CA PHE A 351 5.54 -8.83 -19.64
C PHE A 351 4.65 -9.49 -20.69
N GLN A 352 4.61 -10.81 -20.72
CA GLN A 352 3.73 -11.55 -21.62
C GLN A 352 2.25 -11.23 -21.37
N ILE A 353 1.84 -11.07 -20.12
CA ILE A 353 0.47 -10.79 -19.73
C ILE A 353 0.15 -9.31 -19.88
N MET A 354 0.99 -8.40 -19.38
CA MET A 354 0.63 -7.00 -19.23
C MET A 354 1.00 -6.11 -20.42
N ASN A 355 2.12 -6.36 -21.12
CA ASN A 355 2.52 -5.50 -22.25
C ASN A 355 1.44 -5.41 -23.35
N PRO A 356 0.76 -6.50 -23.75
CA PRO A 356 -0.32 -6.41 -24.75
C PRO A 356 -1.54 -5.63 -24.26
N ARG A 357 -1.69 -5.43 -22.95
CA ARG A 357 -2.81 -4.74 -22.30
C ARG A 357 -2.55 -3.25 -22.06
N VAL A 358 -1.29 -2.82 -22.08
CA VAL A 358 -0.94 -1.39 -21.96
C VAL A 358 -1.56 -0.65 -23.14
N PRO A 359 -2.41 0.38 -22.90
CA PRO A 359 -2.99 1.17 -23.97
C PRO A 359 -1.93 1.72 -24.90
N ARG A 360 -1.94 1.34 -26.17
CA ARG A 360 -1.06 1.90 -27.19
C ARG A 360 -1.60 3.27 -27.56
N ALA A 361 -0.74 4.19 -27.49
CA ALA A 361 -0.78 5.59 -27.82
C ALA A 361 -1.76 6.05 -28.94
N GLU A 362 -3.05 6.15 -28.67
CA GLU A 362 -3.74 7.38 -29.07
C GLU A 362 -3.13 8.60 -28.32
N HIS A 363 -2.26 8.31 -27.38
CA HIS A 363 -1.58 9.26 -26.50
C HIS A 363 -0.30 9.85 -27.08
N ASP A 364 0.25 9.34 -28.18
CA ASP A 364 1.45 9.88 -28.85
C ASP A 364 1.10 10.86 -29.97
N MET A 365 -0.18 11.10 -30.25
CA MET A 365 -0.60 12.14 -31.20
C MET A 365 -0.62 13.50 -30.50
N PRO A 366 0.15 14.50 -30.97
CA PRO A 366 0.00 15.86 -30.48
C PRO A 366 -1.46 16.30 -30.73
N ILE A 367 -2.12 16.83 -29.70
CA ILE A 367 -3.42 17.46 -29.86
C ILE A 367 -3.17 18.67 -30.77
N THR A 368 -3.50 18.55 -32.07
CA THR A 368 -3.68 19.69 -32.92
C THR A 368 -4.70 20.59 -32.22
N SER A 369 -4.30 21.82 -31.95
CA SER A 369 -5.09 22.87 -31.30
C SER A 369 -6.55 22.77 -31.78
N VAL A 370 -7.46 22.42 -30.89
CA VAL A 370 -8.89 22.67 -31.12
C VAL A 370 -9.02 24.18 -31.13
N GLY A 371 -9.16 24.72 -32.35
CA GLY A 371 -9.41 26.13 -32.59
C GLY A 371 -10.59 26.59 -31.75
N GLY A 372 -10.46 27.73 -31.13
CA GLY A 372 -11.50 28.37 -30.38
C GLY A 372 -12.75 28.60 -31.22
N ALA A 373 -13.89 28.37 -30.64
CA ALA A 373 -15.15 29.03 -30.90
C ALA A 373 -15.81 29.34 -29.55
#